data_771129d3cd0948544abf2b96c0b80009
#
_entry.id   771129d3cd0948544abf2b96c0b80009
#
_cell.length_a   1.000
_cell.length_b   1.000
_cell.length_c   1.000
_cell.angle_alpha   90.00
_cell.angle_beta   90.00
_cell.angle_gamma   90.00
#
_symmetry.space_group_name_H-M   'P 1'
#
loop_
_entity.id
_entity.type
_entity.pdbx_description
1 polymer ?
#
loop_
_entity_poly.entity_id
_entity_poly.type
_entity_poly.pdbx_seq_one_letter_code
_entity_poly.pdbx_strand_id
1 'polypeptide(L)'
;SSPDLPILAVNRLLGVTAAGHVVAIETGWLDAVRQATLWLYEFPADGFRRHDDGAGYYVAHHAVAPLSVERIDDVLAELTRRDVELRVTPSLWPLRDAVLASSLQFSFIRMANARPR
;
A
#
# COMPACT_ATOMS: atom_id res chain seq x y z
N SER A 1 -14.08 -18.09 -0.36
CA SER A 1 -14.37 -17.03 -1.33
C SER A 1 -13.63 -17.27 -2.63
N SER A 2 -14.23 -16.91 -3.73
CA SER A 2 -13.59 -16.98 -5.03
C SER A 2 -12.41 -16.00 -5.10
N PRO A 3 -11.22 -16.44 -5.58
CA PRO A 3 -10.11 -15.53 -5.78
C PRO A 3 -10.42 -14.41 -6.78
N ASP A 4 -11.40 -14.59 -7.65
CA ASP A 4 -11.75 -13.62 -8.68
C ASP A 4 -12.60 -12.47 -8.15
N LEU A 5 -13.30 -12.65 -7.03
CA LEU A 5 -14.17 -11.60 -6.47
C LEU A 5 -13.39 -10.32 -6.07
N PRO A 6 -12.24 -10.41 -5.37
CA PRO A 6 -11.45 -9.22 -5.07
C PRO A 6 -10.96 -8.52 -6.33
N ILE A 7 -10.54 -9.25 -7.36
CA ILE A 7 -10.09 -8.68 -8.63
C ILE A 7 -11.22 -7.93 -9.33
N LEU A 8 -12.43 -8.49 -9.36
CA LEU A 8 -13.59 -7.83 -9.95
C LEU A 8 -13.95 -6.55 -9.21
N ALA A 9 -13.91 -6.57 -7.87
CA ALA A 9 -14.18 -5.39 -7.06
C ALA A 9 -13.13 -4.30 -7.27
N VAL A 10 -11.85 -4.67 -7.34
CA VAL A 10 -10.76 -3.73 -7.63
C VAL A 10 -10.95 -3.09 -9.00
N ASN A 11 -11.23 -3.89 -10.03
CA ASN A 11 -11.40 -3.40 -11.39
C ASN A 11 -12.59 -2.45 -11.52
N ARG A 12 -13.66 -2.71 -10.77
CA ARG A 12 -14.83 -1.83 -10.77
C ARG A 12 -14.55 -0.48 -10.13
N LEU A 13 -13.79 -0.44 -9.03
CA LEU A 13 -13.51 0.78 -8.28
C LEU A 13 -12.35 1.57 -8.86
N LEU A 14 -11.33 0.88 -9.36
CA LEU A 14 -10.06 1.48 -9.74
C LEU A 14 -9.79 1.41 -11.25
N GLY A 15 -10.73 0.88 -12.03
CA GLY A 15 -10.48 0.54 -13.42
C GLY A 15 -9.71 -0.78 -13.53
N VAL A 16 -9.33 -1.16 -14.73
CA VAL A 16 -8.66 -2.44 -14.96
C VAL A 16 -7.22 -2.36 -14.45
N THR A 17 -6.83 -3.35 -13.64
CA THR A 17 -5.46 -3.52 -13.17
C THR A 17 -5.11 -4.99 -13.10
N ALA A 18 -3.85 -5.31 -13.42
CA ALA A 18 -3.28 -6.65 -13.23
C ALA A 18 -2.36 -6.71 -12.01
N ALA A 19 -2.15 -5.58 -11.31
CA ALA A 19 -1.26 -5.54 -10.17
C ALA A 19 -1.86 -6.26 -8.97
N GLY A 20 -0.99 -6.86 -8.14
CA GLY A 20 -1.41 -7.54 -6.92
C GLY A 20 -1.83 -6.57 -5.82
N HIS A 21 -1.30 -5.36 -5.84
CA HIS A 21 -1.59 -4.31 -4.87
C HIS A 21 -1.72 -2.96 -5.57
N VAL A 22 -2.59 -2.11 -5.03
CA VAL A 22 -2.76 -0.74 -5.53
C VAL A 22 -2.56 0.22 -4.36
N VAL A 23 -1.72 1.22 -4.58
CA VAL A 23 -1.51 2.33 -3.65
C VAL A 23 -2.02 3.60 -4.33
N ALA A 24 -2.88 4.34 -3.67
CA ALA A 24 -3.38 5.61 -4.19
C ALA A 24 -2.85 6.76 -3.35
N ILE A 25 -2.38 7.80 -4.03
CA ILE A 25 -1.92 9.03 -3.41
C ILE A 25 -2.61 10.23 -4.06
N GLU A 26 -2.59 11.37 -3.38
CA GLU A 26 -3.03 12.61 -4.00
C GLU A 26 -1.94 13.21 -4.88
N THR A 27 -2.36 13.94 -5.92
CA THR A 27 -1.44 14.59 -6.87
C THR A 27 -0.38 15.44 -6.16
N GLY A 28 -0.77 16.16 -5.11
CA GLY A 28 0.15 17.00 -4.35
C GLY A 28 1.24 16.25 -3.59
N TRP A 29 1.12 14.92 -3.45
CA TRP A 29 2.12 14.09 -2.76
C TRP A 29 3.16 13.51 -3.70
N LEU A 30 2.94 13.61 -5.01
CA LEU A 30 3.76 12.89 -6.00
C LEU A 30 5.23 13.30 -5.96
N ASP A 31 5.52 14.60 -5.83
CA ASP A 31 6.90 15.08 -5.77
C ASP A 31 7.62 14.56 -4.52
N ALA A 32 6.93 14.54 -3.39
CA ALA A 32 7.50 13.97 -2.16
C ALA A 32 7.83 12.49 -2.32
N VAL A 33 6.96 11.73 -3.00
CA VAL A 33 7.21 10.31 -3.27
C VAL A 33 8.41 10.12 -4.19
N ARG A 34 8.52 10.94 -5.24
CA ARG A 34 9.65 10.88 -6.18
C ARG A 34 10.99 11.19 -5.51
N GLN A 35 10.99 12.09 -4.53
CA GLN A 35 12.21 12.53 -3.85
C GLN A 35 12.53 11.69 -2.61
N ALA A 36 11.63 10.81 -2.20
CA ALA A 36 11.80 10.03 -0.99
C ALA A 36 12.93 9.02 -1.11
N THR A 37 13.64 8.84 0.00
CA THR A 37 14.54 7.72 0.21
C THR A 37 13.95 6.83 1.28
N LEU A 38 13.87 5.54 0.99
CA LEU A 38 13.39 4.54 1.93
C LEU A 38 14.52 3.58 2.26
N TRP A 39 14.39 2.96 3.43
CA TRP A 39 15.28 1.89 3.87
C TRP A 39 14.46 0.63 4.07
N LEU A 40 14.76 -0.40 3.29
CA LEU A 40 14.07 -1.67 3.36
C LEU A 40 14.87 -2.63 4.26
N TYR A 41 14.22 -3.07 5.34
CA TYR A 41 14.79 -4.01 6.28
C TYR A 41 14.16 -5.37 6.08
N GLU A 42 14.98 -6.39 5.86
CA GLU A 42 14.51 -7.78 5.82
C GLU A 42 14.79 -8.43 7.15
N PHE A 43 13.79 -9.10 7.70
CA PHE A 43 13.88 -9.82 8.97
C PHE A 43 13.57 -11.30 8.76
N PRO A 44 14.12 -12.19 9.61
CA PRO A 44 13.68 -13.58 9.63
C PRO A 44 12.19 -13.62 10.01
N ALA A 45 11.42 -14.50 9.37
CA ALA A 45 9.99 -14.62 9.66
C ALA A 45 9.72 -15.17 11.06
N ASP A 46 10.66 -15.89 11.63
CA ASP A 46 10.52 -16.50 12.96
C ASP A 46 10.25 -15.44 14.03
N GLY A 47 9.26 -15.69 14.87
CA GLY A 47 8.89 -14.80 15.95
C GLY A 47 7.94 -13.67 15.55
N PHE A 48 7.61 -13.55 14.28
CA PHE A 48 6.60 -12.58 13.82
C PHE A 48 5.23 -13.24 13.72
N ARG A 49 4.20 -12.49 14.09
CA ARG A 49 2.81 -12.92 13.98
C ARG A 49 2.03 -11.93 13.12
N ARG A 50 1.14 -12.46 12.31
CA ARG A 50 0.22 -11.61 11.55
C ARG A 50 -0.73 -10.91 12.53
N HIS A 51 -0.72 -9.59 12.50
CA HIS A 51 -1.48 -8.75 13.43
C HIS A 51 -2.82 -8.29 12.85
N ASP A 52 -2.84 -7.96 11.56
CA ASP A 52 -4.00 -7.40 10.88
C ASP A 52 -4.07 -7.98 9.47
N ASP A 53 -5.08 -8.80 9.20
CA ASP A 53 -5.27 -9.42 7.91
C ASP A 53 -5.55 -8.40 6.79
N GLY A 54 -6.26 -7.33 7.11
CA GLY A 54 -6.59 -6.29 6.15
C GLY A 54 -5.39 -5.50 5.70
N ALA A 55 -4.52 -5.10 6.63
CA ALA A 55 -3.31 -4.33 6.36
C ALA A 55 -2.09 -5.22 6.08
N GLY A 56 -2.14 -6.50 6.43
CA GLY A 56 -1.04 -7.44 6.23
C GLY A 56 0.14 -7.21 7.17
N TYR A 57 -0.09 -6.66 8.35
CA TYR A 57 0.97 -6.42 9.32
C TYR A 57 1.38 -7.68 10.04
N TYR A 58 2.68 -7.80 10.26
CA TYR A 58 3.29 -8.82 11.10
C TYR A 58 4.06 -8.13 12.22
N VAL A 59 3.93 -8.66 13.44
CA VAL A 59 4.59 -8.07 14.61
C VAL A 59 5.43 -9.11 15.33
N ALA A 60 6.52 -8.67 15.96
CA ALA A 60 7.34 -9.45 16.86
C ALA A 60 7.28 -8.85 18.26
N HIS A 61 7.28 -9.70 19.27
CA HIS A 61 7.23 -9.28 20.68
C HIS A 61 8.60 -9.31 21.35
N HIS A 62 9.67 -9.40 20.55
CA HIS A 62 11.06 -9.38 21.03
C HIS A 62 11.91 -8.62 20.02
N ALA A 63 13.11 -8.24 20.44
CA ALA A 63 14.04 -7.58 19.54
C ALA A 63 14.52 -8.54 18.46
N VAL A 64 14.51 -8.06 17.20
CA VAL A 64 14.99 -8.82 16.05
C VAL A 64 16.01 -8.00 15.28
N ALA A 65 17.08 -8.67 14.84
CA ALA A 65 18.07 -8.08 13.97
C ALA A 65 17.67 -8.28 12.49
N PRO A 66 17.83 -7.29 11.63
CA PRO A 66 17.54 -7.45 10.21
C PRO A 66 18.54 -8.39 9.55
N LEU A 67 18.07 -9.21 8.59
CA LEU A 67 18.92 -10.01 7.72
C LEU A 67 19.66 -9.14 6.71
N SER A 68 19.00 -8.09 6.24
CA SER A 68 19.57 -7.14 5.30
C SER A 68 18.91 -5.78 5.45
N VAL A 69 19.62 -4.75 4.98
CA VAL A 69 19.12 -3.38 4.88
C VAL A 69 19.48 -2.87 3.49
N GLU A 70 18.47 -2.38 2.77
CA GLU A 70 18.65 -1.86 1.42
C GLU A 70 18.15 -0.42 1.36
N ARG A 71 18.94 0.47 0.75
CA ARG A 71 18.53 1.84 0.47
C ARG A 71 17.79 1.89 -0.86
N ILE A 72 16.62 2.53 -0.87
CA ILE A 72 15.79 2.72 -2.05
C ILE A 72 15.66 4.20 -2.31
N ASP A 73 16.26 4.68 -3.41
CA ASP A 73 16.20 6.08 -3.83
C ASP A 73 15.15 6.33 -4.89
N ASP A 74 14.71 5.30 -5.61
CA ASP A 74 13.65 5.39 -6.62
C ASP A 74 12.45 4.55 -6.17
N VAL A 75 11.56 5.19 -5.41
CA VAL A 75 10.39 4.52 -4.84
C VAL A 75 9.43 4.06 -5.94
N LEU A 76 9.27 4.84 -7.01
CA LEU A 76 8.35 4.47 -8.09
C LEU A 76 8.82 3.22 -8.83
N ALA A 77 10.11 3.14 -9.15
CA ALA A 77 10.68 1.94 -9.78
C ALA A 77 10.54 0.72 -8.87
N GLU A 78 10.74 0.89 -7.56
CA GLU A 78 10.62 -0.19 -6.60
C GLU A 78 9.19 -0.71 -6.50
N LEU A 79 8.19 0.17 -6.50
CA LEU A 79 6.78 -0.22 -6.51
C LEU A 79 6.46 -1.06 -7.75
N THR A 80 6.90 -0.62 -8.92
CA THR A 80 6.67 -1.35 -10.17
C THR A 80 7.31 -2.73 -10.13
N ARG A 81 8.53 -2.83 -9.64
CA ARG A 81 9.25 -4.11 -9.53
C ARG A 81 8.55 -5.10 -8.59
N ARG A 82 7.81 -4.58 -7.59
CA ARG A 82 7.11 -5.39 -6.59
C ARG A 82 5.64 -5.63 -6.92
N ASP A 83 5.23 -5.40 -8.16
CA ASP A 83 3.85 -5.60 -8.62
C ASP A 83 2.85 -4.71 -7.86
N VAL A 84 3.25 -3.49 -7.55
CA VAL A 84 2.39 -2.49 -6.92
C VAL A 84 2.10 -1.39 -7.93
N GLU A 85 0.82 -1.13 -8.19
CA GLU A 85 0.40 -0.05 -9.05
C GLU A 85 0.17 1.20 -8.23
N LEU A 86 0.75 2.32 -8.67
CA LEU A 86 0.50 3.62 -8.06
C LEU A 86 -0.59 4.35 -8.82
N ARG A 87 -1.63 4.79 -8.11
CA ARG A 87 -2.68 5.65 -8.63
C ARG A 87 -2.54 7.04 -8.06
N VAL A 88 -2.73 8.03 -8.91
CA VAL A 88 -2.64 9.45 -8.53
C VAL A 88 -4.00 10.08 -8.77
N THR A 89 -4.55 10.72 -7.74
CA THR A 89 -5.86 11.34 -7.80
C THR A 89 -5.80 12.75 -7.20
N PRO A 90 -6.63 13.69 -7.68
CA PRO A 90 -6.69 15.02 -7.07
C PRO A 90 -7.16 15.02 -5.61
N SER A 91 -7.99 14.06 -5.22
CA SER A 91 -8.50 13.91 -3.86
C SER A 91 -8.71 12.44 -3.55
N LEU A 92 -8.27 12.01 -2.37
CA LEU A 92 -8.47 10.63 -1.92
C LEU A 92 -9.87 10.37 -1.35
N TRP A 93 -10.64 11.41 -1.02
CA TRP A 93 -11.91 11.23 -0.33
C TRP A 93 -12.93 10.39 -1.12
N PRO A 94 -13.15 10.62 -2.44
CA PRO A 94 -14.08 9.77 -3.18
C PRO A 94 -13.67 8.29 -3.20
N LEU A 95 -12.39 8.02 -3.37
CA LEU A 95 -11.89 6.64 -3.35
C LEU A 95 -12.02 6.02 -1.97
N ARG A 96 -11.69 6.76 -0.91
CA ARG A 96 -11.85 6.32 0.47
C ARG A 96 -13.30 5.91 0.74
N ASP A 97 -14.24 6.77 0.36
CA ASP A 97 -15.66 6.51 0.60
C ASP A 97 -16.13 5.25 -0.16
N ALA A 98 -15.67 5.08 -1.41
CA ALA A 98 -16.00 3.92 -2.22
C ALA A 98 -15.41 2.61 -1.65
N VAL A 99 -14.16 2.65 -1.19
CA VAL A 99 -13.49 1.47 -0.62
C VAL A 99 -14.12 1.08 0.71
N LEU A 100 -14.51 2.05 1.56
CA LEU A 100 -15.21 1.78 2.81
C LEU A 100 -16.56 1.07 2.57
N ALA A 101 -17.23 1.38 1.47
CA ALA A 101 -18.51 0.75 1.11
C ALA A 101 -18.32 -0.58 0.39
N SER A 102 -17.09 -1.02 0.14
CA SER A 102 -16.79 -2.23 -0.61
C SER A 102 -16.36 -3.38 0.30
N SER A 103 -16.18 -4.55 -0.29
CA SER A 103 -15.62 -5.72 0.39
C SER A 103 -14.10 -5.80 0.30
N LEU A 104 -13.44 -4.81 -0.29
CA LEU A 104 -11.98 -4.82 -0.43
C LEU A 104 -11.29 -4.64 0.91
N GLN A 105 -10.17 -5.30 1.05
CA GLN A 105 -9.25 -5.05 2.15
C GLN A 105 -8.46 -3.78 1.84
N PHE A 106 -8.29 -2.93 2.84
CA PHE A 106 -7.66 -1.63 2.66
C PHE A 106 -6.97 -1.16 3.94
N SER A 107 -6.10 -0.18 3.77
CA SER A 107 -5.50 0.56 4.85
C SER A 107 -5.42 2.03 4.46
N PHE A 108 -5.76 2.92 5.41
CA PHE A 108 -5.62 4.37 5.22
C PHE A 108 -4.58 4.90 6.19
N ILE A 109 -3.64 5.66 5.65
CA ILE A 109 -2.62 6.30 6.45
C ILE A 109 -2.51 7.76 6.04
N ARG A 110 -2.22 8.62 7.01
CA ARG A 110 -1.97 10.04 6.79
C ARG A 110 -3.12 10.79 6.09
N MET A 111 -4.37 10.37 6.32
CA MET A 111 -5.53 11.06 5.74
C MET A 111 -5.64 12.52 6.24
N ALA A 112 -5.06 12.85 7.39
CA ALA A 112 -4.98 14.24 7.85
C ALA A 112 -4.21 15.15 6.89
N ASN A 113 -3.32 14.60 6.06
CA ASN A 113 -2.56 15.33 5.05
C ASN A 113 -3.30 15.42 3.70
N ALA A 114 -4.44 14.76 3.56
CA ALA A 114 -5.25 14.82 2.36
C ALA A 114 -5.90 16.19 2.21
N ARG A 115 -6.23 16.55 0.97
CA ARG A 115 -6.99 17.77 0.71
C ARG A 115 -8.32 17.71 1.47
N PRO A 116 -8.81 18.84 2.00
CA PRO A 116 -10.14 18.88 2.60
C PRO A 116 -11.22 18.42 1.63
N ARG A 117 -12.25 17.85 2.18
CA ARG A 117 -13.41 17.41 1.36
C ARG A 117 -14.02 18.55 0.56
#